data_83932720487542a2746a2fcd9f89b06f
#
_entry.id   83932720487542a2746a2fcd9f89b06f
#
_cell.length_a   1.000
_cell.length_b   1.000
_cell.length_c   1.000
_cell.angle_alpha   90.00
_cell.angle_beta   90.00
_cell.angle_gamma   90.00
#
_symmetry.space_group_name_H-M   'P 1'
#
loop_
_entity.id
_entity.type
_entity.pdbx_description
1 polymer ?
#
loop_
_entity_poly.entity_id
_entity_poly.type
_entity_poly.pdbx_seq_one_letter_code
_entity_poly.pdbx_strand_id
1 'polypeptide(L)'
;MSSFSQTTAKVAVWNLAGFNSISKERQKNQIEGLGILDAEVVVLVECKPASYINKLKAGLKKKCCEYDSVILKQHSDLNIGILYKKGITAENPRFIEGSDLGDKKKRKALVVDMKIGKFDFQVIGVHLKSGRSTRNQRIRDEQCKVIGQYITDFRKTSREDILLVGDFNMIPGQDVSNFHYLGGDDEMDFLSSWDLQDRFSHILPAGRANLLDGFAITRTFATEYIRGTLRLFPMHWTMDMGRSKFRTAVSDHLPFVASFRIDRSRD
;
A
#
# COMPACT_ATOMS: atom_id res chain seq x y z
N MET A 1 -2.27 -3.72 34.71
CA MET A 1 -2.33 -4.01 33.27
C MET A 1 -3.35 -3.07 32.66
N SER A 2 -2.92 -1.93 32.15
CA SER A 2 -3.83 -0.96 31.53
C SER A 2 -3.98 -1.35 30.06
N SER A 3 -5.07 -2.00 29.72
CA SER A 3 -5.47 -2.17 28.34
C SER A 3 -5.94 -0.82 27.84
N PHE A 4 -5.07 -0.07 27.18
CA PHE A 4 -5.55 0.97 26.30
C PHE A 4 -6.38 0.28 25.22
N SER A 5 -7.68 0.40 25.28
CA SER A 5 -8.54 -0.07 24.21
C SER A 5 -8.42 0.92 23.05
N GLN A 6 -7.40 0.74 22.23
CA GLN A 6 -7.29 1.45 20.97
C GLN A 6 -8.52 1.08 20.14
N THR A 7 -9.31 2.05 19.76
CA THR A 7 -10.55 1.85 18.99
C THR A 7 -10.36 2.06 17.49
N THR A 8 -9.19 2.55 17.10
CA THR A 8 -8.85 2.85 15.71
C THR A 8 -7.42 2.43 15.38
N ALA A 9 -7.19 2.05 14.13
CA ALA A 9 -5.87 1.77 13.58
C ALA A 9 -5.63 2.59 12.32
N LYS A 10 -4.40 3.05 12.14
CA LYS A 10 -3.92 3.72 10.93
C LYS A 10 -3.24 2.70 10.03
N VAL A 11 -3.68 2.64 8.79
CA VAL A 11 -3.03 1.87 7.73
C VAL A 11 -2.39 2.83 6.74
N ALA A 12 -1.16 2.57 6.37
CA ALA A 12 -0.41 3.36 5.39
C ALA A 12 0.03 2.50 4.20
N VAL A 13 0.23 3.14 3.06
CA VAL A 13 0.97 2.59 1.93
C VAL A 13 2.07 3.55 1.52
N TRP A 14 3.25 3.02 1.20
CA TRP A 14 4.36 3.83 0.75
C TRP A 14 5.27 3.07 -0.23
N ASN A 15 5.43 3.61 -1.44
CA ASN A 15 6.44 3.14 -2.37
C ASN A 15 7.80 3.73 -1.96
N LEU A 16 8.78 2.86 -1.71
CA LEU A 16 10.11 3.22 -1.19
C LEU A 16 11.13 3.58 -2.29
N ALA A 17 10.69 3.61 -3.56
CA ALA A 17 11.57 3.84 -4.71
C ALA A 17 12.81 2.90 -4.74
N GLY A 18 12.60 1.64 -4.41
CA GLY A 18 13.65 0.61 -4.35
C GLY A 18 14.23 0.25 -5.72
N PHE A 19 13.64 0.76 -6.82
CA PHE A 19 14.23 0.71 -8.15
C PHE A 19 15.59 1.40 -8.18
N ASN A 20 15.76 2.48 -7.41
CA ASN A 20 17.03 3.17 -7.23
C ASN A 20 17.90 2.47 -6.16
N SER A 21 19.20 2.66 -6.21
CA SER A 21 20.10 2.18 -5.15
C SER A 21 19.76 2.85 -3.80
N ILE A 22 19.72 2.05 -2.74
CA ILE A 22 19.42 2.55 -1.40
C ILE A 22 20.75 2.92 -0.72
N SER A 23 21.01 4.22 -0.63
CA SER A 23 22.13 4.75 0.16
C SER A 23 21.85 4.65 1.66
N LYS A 24 22.90 4.77 2.49
CA LYS A 24 22.74 4.83 3.95
C LYS A 24 21.87 6.02 4.38
N GLU A 25 21.99 7.16 3.69
CA GLU A 25 21.16 8.33 3.94
C GLU A 25 19.69 8.07 3.62
N ARG A 26 19.39 7.48 2.45
CA ARG A 26 18.02 7.12 2.08
C ARG A 26 17.40 6.14 3.08
N GLN A 27 18.16 5.11 3.48
CA GLN A 27 17.72 4.17 4.51
C GLN A 27 17.38 4.88 5.83
N LYS A 28 18.25 5.79 6.31
CA LYS A 28 18.02 6.57 7.52
C LYS A 28 16.75 7.40 7.40
N ASN A 29 16.58 8.09 6.29
CA ASN A 29 15.41 8.94 6.04
C ASN A 29 14.12 8.13 5.90
N GLN A 30 14.15 6.95 5.28
CA GLN A 30 12.99 6.07 5.20
C GLN A 30 12.58 5.53 6.58
N ILE A 31 13.55 5.15 7.42
CA ILE A 31 13.28 4.77 8.81
C ILE A 31 12.66 5.94 9.58
N GLU A 32 13.16 7.15 9.36
CA GLU A 32 12.60 8.35 9.97
C GLU A 32 11.15 8.58 9.54
N GLY A 33 10.89 8.54 8.23
CA GLY A 33 9.55 8.70 7.69
C GLY A 33 8.57 7.65 8.19
N LEU A 34 8.98 6.39 8.28
CA LEU A 34 8.15 5.32 8.86
C LEU A 34 7.84 5.58 10.34
N GLY A 35 8.81 6.08 11.11
CA GLY A 35 8.60 6.48 12.51
C GLY A 35 7.62 7.66 12.64
N ILE A 36 7.69 8.63 11.72
CA ILE A 36 6.75 9.77 11.66
C ILE A 36 5.33 9.30 11.30
N LEU A 37 5.20 8.36 10.36
CA LEU A 37 3.90 7.78 9.99
C LEU A 37 3.23 7.13 11.19
N ASP A 38 4.00 6.43 12.00
CA ASP A 38 3.53 5.71 13.20
C ASP A 38 2.19 4.98 12.95
N ALA A 39 2.11 4.28 11.82
CA ALA A 39 0.92 3.53 11.43
C ALA A 39 0.95 2.12 12.00
N GLU A 40 -0.22 1.55 12.31
CA GLU A 40 -0.33 0.18 12.82
C GLU A 40 0.07 -0.85 11.77
N VAL A 41 -0.26 -0.57 10.51
CA VAL A 41 0.12 -1.37 9.34
C VAL A 41 0.68 -0.45 8.26
N VAL A 42 1.80 -0.84 7.65
CA VAL A 42 2.38 -0.13 6.51
C VAL A 42 2.64 -1.11 5.37
N VAL A 43 1.94 -0.94 4.27
CA VAL A 43 2.23 -1.67 3.03
C VAL A 43 3.34 -0.95 2.29
N LEU A 44 4.46 -1.63 2.12
CA LEU A 44 5.66 -1.13 1.46
C LEU A 44 5.71 -1.64 0.03
N VAL A 45 5.81 -0.73 -0.92
CA VAL A 45 6.02 -1.05 -2.34
C VAL A 45 7.48 -0.78 -2.71
N GLU A 46 8.02 -1.57 -3.63
CA GLU A 46 9.43 -1.50 -4.03
C GLU A 46 10.43 -1.74 -2.90
N CYS A 47 10.11 -2.61 -1.96
CA CYS A 47 11.07 -3.06 -0.95
C CYS A 47 12.15 -3.94 -1.59
N LYS A 48 13.33 -3.40 -1.83
CA LYS A 48 14.42 -4.06 -2.56
C LYS A 48 15.78 -3.92 -1.86
N PRO A 49 16.50 -5.04 -1.67
CA PRO A 49 16.03 -6.43 -1.80
C PRO A 49 14.97 -6.78 -0.75
N ALA A 50 14.37 -7.98 -0.83
CA ALA A 50 13.38 -8.41 0.16
C ALA A 50 13.91 -8.29 1.61
N SER A 51 15.18 -8.59 1.84
CA SER A 51 15.84 -8.46 3.15
C SER A 51 15.94 -7.02 3.66
N TYR A 52 15.66 -6.01 2.82
CA TYR A 52 15.69 -4.60 3.23
C TYR A 52 14.66 -4.29 4.32
N ILE A 53 13.53 -4.99 4.32
CA ILE A 53 12.51 -4.85 5.38
C ILE A 53 13.08 -5.10 6.78
N ASN A 54 14.06 -6.00 6.92
CA ASN A 54 14.71 -6.28 8.21
C ASN A 54 15.57 -5.10 8.68
N LYS A 55 16.19 -4.36 7.75
CA LYS A 55 16.94 -3.14 8.09
C LYS A 55 16.00 -2.03 8.56
N LEU A 56 14.84 -1.90 7.93
CA LEU A 56 13.81 -0.95 8.35
C LEU A 56 13.29 -1.29 9.76
N LYS A 57 12.93 -2.55 10.00
CA LYS A 57 12.51 -3.04 11.34
C LYS A 57 13.56 -2.75 12.41
N ALA A 58 14.81 -3.11 12.15
CA ALA A 58 15.90 -2.91 13.11
C ALA A 58 16.13 -1.42 13.41
N GLY A 59 16.00 -0.57 12.39
CA GLY A 59 16.10 0.88 12.54
C GLY A 59 14.94 1.47 13.35
N LEU A 60 13.71 1.05 13.07
CA LEU A 60 12.52 1.45 13.81
C LEU A 60 12.59 1.03 15.28
N LYS A 61 13.00 -0.22 15.56
CA LYS A 61 13.17 -0.72 16.94
C LYS A 61 14.17 0.12 17.73
N LYS A 62 15.25 0.59 17.09
CA LYS A 62 16.24 1.47 17.74
C LYS A 62 15.73 2.90 17.97
N LYS A 63 14.81 3.37 17.12
CA LYS A 63 14.38 4.76 17.10
C LYS A 63 13.11 5.02 17.92
N CYS A 64 12.07 4.18 17.75
CA CYS A 64 10.74 4.49 18.29
C CYS A 64 9.86 3.28 18.61
N CYS A 65 9.86 2.26 17.78
CA CYS A 65 8.73 1.32 17.75
C CYS A 65 9.10 -0.05 17.18
N GLU A 66 8.40 -1.07 17.64
CA GLU A 66 8.66 -2.45 17.24
C GLU A 66 7.60 -2.92 16.24
N TYR A 67 8.07 -3.39 15.09
CA TYR A 67 7.26 -3.96 14.03
C TYR A 67 7.64 -5.40 13.74
N ASP A 68 6.65 -6.19 13.39
CA ASP A 68 6.82 -7.43 12.66
C ASP A 68 6.63 -7.20 11.16
N SER A 69 6.88 -8.21 10.35
CA SER A 69 6.80 -8.03 8.89
C SER A 69 6.47 -9.31 8.14
N VAL A 70 5.77 -9.14 7.03
CA VAL A 70 5.55 -10.15 6.00
C VAL A 70 6.12 -9.64 4.68
N ILE A 71 6.85 -10.47 3.96
CA ILE A 71 7.33 -10.20 2.60
C ILE A 71 7.57 -11.52 1.87
N LEU A 72 7.07 -11.60 0.64
CA LEU A 72 7.40 -12.69 -0.27
C LEU A 72 8.28 -12.17 -1.41
N LYS A 73 9.37 -12.91 -1.70
CA LYS A 73 10.33 -12.49 -2.71
C LYS A 73 9.75 -12.59 -4.12
N GLN A 74 9.74 -11.48 -4.83
CA GLN A 74 9.38 -11.37 -6.25
C GLN A 74 10.57 -11.73 -7.16
N HIS A 75 10.31 -12.23 -8.36
CA HIS A 75 11.35 -12.42 -9.36
C HIS A 75 12.02 -11.11 -9.79
N SER A 76 11.22 -10.04 -9.91
CA SER A 76 11.71 -8.70 -10.26
C SER A 76 12.52 -8.03 -9.14
N ASP A 77 12.55 -8.63 -7.93
CA ASP A 77 13.12 -8.09 -6.69
C ASP A 77 12.54 -6.72 -6.25
N LEU A 78 11.47 -6.24 -6.92
CA LEU A 78 10.65 -5.11 -6.47
C LEU A 78 9.50 -5.67 -5.62
N ASN A 79 9.80 -5.92 -4.36
CA ASN A 79 8.89 -6.67 -3.49
C ASN A 79 7.82 -5.75 -2.88
N ILE A 80 6.69 -6.37 -2.54
CA ILE A 80 5.68 -5.78 -1.67
C ILE A 80 5.87 -6.42 -0.31
N GLY A 81 6.02 -5.59 0.72
CA GLY A 81 6.15 -6.03 2.10
C GLY A 81 5.15 -5.34 3.00
N ILE A 82 4.85 -5.92 4.14
CA ILE A 82 3.97 -5.34 5.14
C ILE A 82 4.71 -5.27 6.46
N LEU A 83 4.80 -4.08 7.05
CA LEU A 83 5.16 -3.85 8.43
C LEU A 83 3.91 -3.74 9.27
N TYR A 84 3.88 -4.34 10.45
CA TYR A 84 2.75 -4.24 11.36
C TYR A 84 3.21 -4.25 12.82
N LYS A 85 2.56 -3.46 13.66
CA LYS A 85 2.89 -3.34 15.08
C LYS A 85 2.60 -4.66 15.81
N LYS A 86 3.32 -4.86 16.90
CA LYS A 86 3.13 -6.02 17.76
C LYS A 86 1.69 -6.11 18.28
N GLY A 87 1.14 -7.32 18.30
CA GLY A 87 -0.25 -7.60 18.70
C GLY A 87 -1.24 -7.62 17.53
N ILE A 88 -0.77 -7.34 16.31
CA ILE A 88 -1.51 -7.54 15.06
C ILE A 88 -1.16 -8.92 14.51
N THR A 89 -2.17 -9.65 14.06
CA THR A 89 -1.96 -10.95 13.39
C THR A 89 -1.83 -10.73 11.89
N ALA A 90 -0.88 -11.42 11.26
CA ALA A 90 -0.69 -11.44 9.81
C ALA A 90 -0.34 -12.88 9.40
N GLU A 91 -1.24 -13.52 8.66
CA GLU A 91 -1.18 -14.95 8.36
C GLU A 91 -1.36 -15.22 6.86
N ASN A 92 -1.05 -16.44 6.45
CA ASN A 92 -1.28 -16.97 5.10
C ASN A 92 -0.77 -16.08 3.96
N PRO A 93 0.48 -15.57 4.03
CA PRO A 93 1.01 -14.75 2.94
C PRO A 93 1.10 -15.56 1.65
N ARG A 94 0.54 -15.04 0.58
CA ARG A 94 0.48 -15.69 -0.73
C ARG A 94 0.45 -14.69 -1.86
N PHE A 95 0.78 -15.14 -3.06
CA PHE A 95 0.57 -14.35 -4.27
C PHE A 95 -0.77 -14.68 -4.92
N ILE A 96 -1.37 -13.67 -5.57
CA ILE A 96 -2.42 -13.95 -6.56
C ILE A 96 -1.71 -14.49 -7.81
N GLU A 97 -1.88 -15.78 -8.07
CA GLU A 97 -1.25 -16.42 -9.22
C GLU A 97 -1.74 -15.82 -10.54
N GLY A 98 -0.83 -15.67 -11.49
CA GLY A 98 -1.11 -15.05 -12.78
C GLY A 98 -1.18 -13.53 -12.79
N SER A 99 -1.15 -12.85 -11.64
CA SER A 99 -1.20 -11.38 -11.58
C SER A 99 0.05 -10.69 -12.14
N ASP A 100 1.14 -11.43 -12.36
CA ASP A 100 2.32 -11.01 -13.12
C ASP A 100 2.23 -11.34 -14.63
N LEU A 101 1.16 -11.96 -15.08
CA LEU A 101 0.94 -12.41 -16.46
C LEU A 101 2.05 -13.35 -16.98
N GLY A 102 2.67 -14.13 -16.09
CA GLY A 102 3.79 -15.00 -16.41
C GLY A 102 5.11 -14.28 -16.76
N ASP A 103 5.16 -12.96 -16.64
CA ASP A 103 6.36 -12.15 -16.90
C ASP A 103 7.13 -11.87 -15.63
N LYS A 104 8.29 -12.48 -15.46
CA LYS A 104 9.16 -12.34 -14.29
C LYS A 104 9.59 -10.90 -13.99
N LYS A 105 9.43 -9.97 -14.93
CA LYS A 105 9.70 -8.54 -14.73
C LYS A 105 8.53 -7.80 -14.08
N LYS A 106 7.34 -8.41 -14.05
CA LYS A 106 6.18 -7.86 -13.37
C LYS A 106 6.11 -8.38 -11.93
N ARG A 107 5.23 -7.79 -11.14
CA ARG A 107 5.05 -8.14 -9.73
C ARG A 107 3.70 -8.82 -9.56
N LYS A 108 3.69 -9.91 -8.81
CA LYS A 108 2.46 -10.53 -8.34
C LYS A 108 1.87 -9.71 -7.20
N ALA A 109 0.56 -9.62 -7.14
CA ALA A 109 -0.13 -9.06 -5.99
C ALA A 109 0.10 -9.94 -4.75
N LEU A 110 0.44 -9.32 -3.62
CA LEU A 110 0.62 -10.00 -2.34
C LEU A 110 -0.68 -9.98 -1.55
N VAL A 111 -1.10 -11.11 -1.06
CA VAL A 111 -2.26 -11.26 -0.17
C VAL A 111 -1.80 -11.70 1.20
N VAL A 112 -2.33 -11.07 2.25
CA VAL A 112 -2.10 -11.43 3.65
C VAL A 112 -3.40 -11.28 4.43
N ASP A 113 -3.76 -12.31 5.18
CA ASP A 113 -4.91 -12.27 6.07
C ASP A 113 -4.48 -11.58 7.36
N MET A 114 -5.19 -10.51 7.77
CA MET A 114 -4.80 -9.68 8.91
C MET A 114 -5.93 -9.52 9.91
N LYS A 115 -5.54 -9.37 11.19
CA LYS A 115 -6.47 -9.07 12.29
C LYS A 115 -5.90 -7.98 13.19
N ILE A 116 -6.69 -6.94 13.44
CA ILE A 116 -6.41 -5.85 14.37
C ILE A 116 -7.60 -5.68 15.32
N GLY A 117 -7.43 -6.02 16.58
CA GLY A 117 -8.54 -6.01 17.53
C GLY A 117 -9.65 -6.96 17.09
N LYS A 118 -10.86 -6.43 16.83
CA LYS A 118 -11.99 -7.19 16.31
C LYS A 118 -12.10 -7.15 14.79
N PHE A 119 -11.23 -6.43 14.13
CA PHE A 119 -11.27 -6.21 12.70
C PHE A 119 -10.43 -7.25 11.96
N ASP A 120 -11.11 -8.14 11.24
CA ASP A 120 -10.53 -9.16 10.36
C ASP A 120 -10.67 -8.71 8.90
N PHE A 121 -9.57 -8.74 8.14
CA PHE A 121 -9.56 -8.31 6.75
C PHE A 121 -8.39 -8.90 5.98
N GLN A 122 -8.55 -8.96 4.67
CA GLN A 122 -7.50 -9.36 3.76
C GLN A 122 -6.82 -8.12 3.16
N VAL A 123 -5.51 -8.00 3.29
CA VAL A 123 -4.73 -6.99 2.56
C VAL A 123 -4.32 -7.57 1.21
N ILE A 124 -4.62 -6.84 0.13
CA ILE A 124 -4.07 -7.10 -1.20
C ILE A 124 -3.14 -5.95 -1.55
N GLY A 125 -1.84 -6.21 -1.49
CA GLY A 125 -0.82 -5.25 -1.89
C GLY A 125 -0.50 -5.37 -3.38
N VAL A 126 -0.51 -4.25 -4.11
CA VAL A 126 -0.26 -4.24 -5.56
C VAL A 126 0.85 -3.27 -5.97
N HIS A 127 1.54 -3.64 -7.04
CA HIS A 127 2.45 -2.76 -7.77
C HIS A 127 2.29 -3.06 -9.27
N LEU A 128 1.34 -2.38 -9.91
CA LEU A 128 0.95 -2.66 -11.29
C LEU A 128 1.98 -2.13 -12.29
N LYS A 129 1.79 -2.46 -13.57
CA LYS A 129 2.69 -2.05 -14.66
C LYS A 129 2.76 -0.54 -14.81
N SER A 130 3.94 0.01 -14.68
CA SER A 130 4.22 1.45 -14.87
C SER A 130 4.20 1.87 -16.33
N GLY A 131 4.02 3.17 -16.57
CA GLY A 131 4.10 3.82 -17.88
C GLY A 131 2.75 4.16 -18.49
N ARG A 132 2.73 5.24 -19.32
CA ARG A 132 1.52 5.89 -19.83
C ARG A 132 1.12 5.45 -21.24
N SER A 133 1.93 4.60 -21.92
CA SER A 133 1.58 4.13 -23.26
C SER A 133 0.34 3.24 -23.25
N THR A 134 -0.41 3.23 -24.37
CA THR A 134 -1.57 2.34 -24.57
C THR A 134 -1.21 0.86 -24.35
N ARG A 135 0.03 0.45 -24.74
CA ARG A 135 0.51 -0.89 -24.46
C ARG A 135 0.60 -1.19 -22.96
N ASN A 136 1.14 -0.25 -22.17
CA ASN A 136 1.25 -0.42 -20.71
C ASN A 136 -0.13 -0.39 -20.04
N GLN A 137 -1.05 0.41 -20.53
CA GLN A 137 -2.43 0.45 -20.06
C GLN A 137 -3.13 -0.92 -20.29
N ARG A 138 -2.99 -1.51 -21.48
CA ARG A 138 -3.53 -2.84 -21.76
C ARG A 138 -2.91 -3.94 -20.89
N ILE A 139 -1.62 -3.84 -20.59
CA ILE A 139 -0.96 -4.77 -19.65
C ILE A 139 -1.56 -4.62 -18.25
N ARG A 140 -1.83 -3.39 -17.80
CA ARG A 140 -2.54 -3.19 -16.53
C ARG A 140 -3.96 -3.74 -16.56
N ASP A 141 -4.70 -3.58 -17.66
CA ASP A 141 -6.03 -4.18 -17.80
C ASP A 141 -6.00 -5.69 -17.53
N GLU A 142 -5.03 -6.40 -18.11
CA GLU A 142 -4.90 -7.85 -17.89
C GLU A 142 -4.50 -8.18 -16.44
N GLN A 143 -3.59 -7.43 -15.83
CA GLN A 143 -3.27 -7.60 -14.41
C GLN A 143 -4.49 -7.33 -13.53
N CYS A 144 -5.23 -6.26 -13.82
CA CYS A 144 -6.42 -5.88 -13.08
C CYS A 144 -7.54 -6.92 -13.19
N LYS A 145 -7.73 -7.53 -14.38
CA LYS A 145 -8.70 -8.63 -14.57
C LYS A 145 -8.38 -9.84 -13.68
N VAL A 146 -7.12 -10.24 -13.60
CA VAL A 146 -6.70 -11.37 -12.74
C VAL A 146 -6.95 -11.05 -11.27
N ILE A 147 -6.59 -9.84 -10.82
CA ILE A 147 -6.78 -9.43 -9.42
C ILE A 147 -8.27 -9.25 -9.12
N GLY A 148 -9.02 -8.60 -9.99
CA GLY A 148 -10.46 -8.43 -9.86
C GLY A 148 -11.21 -9.75 -9.81
N GLN A 149 -10.83 -10.73 -10.65
CA GLN A 149 -11.40 -12.07 -10.59
C GLN A 149 -11.13 -12.76 -9.25
N TYR A 150 -9.90 -12.63 -8.70
CA TYR A 150 -9.60 -13.13 -7.36
C TYR A 150 -10.53 -12.48 -6.29
N ILE A 151 -10.73 -11.17 -6.35
CA ILE A 151 -11.61 -10.45 -5.44
C ILE A 151 -13.04 -10.97 -5.55
N THR A 152 -13.58 -11.05 -6.76
CA THR A 152 -14.94 -11.56 -7.03
C THR A 152 -15.12 -13.00 -6.50
N ASP A 153 -14.14 -13.87 -6.75
CA ASP A 153 -14.24 -15.26 -6.30
C ASP A 153 -14.09 -15.40 -4.78
N PHE A 154 -13.22 -14.61 -4.15
CA PHE A 154 -13.10 -14.56 -2.70
C PHE A 154 -14.41 -14.09 -2.06
N ARG A 155 -15.05 -13.06 -2.60
CA ARG A 155 -16.31 -12.50 -2.09
C ARG A 155 -17.50 -13.45 -2.20
N LYS A 156 -17.47 -14.43 -3.11
CA LYS A 156 -18.49 -15.49 -3.21
C LYS A 156 -18.44 -16.45 -2.02
N THR A 157 -17.26 -16.66 -1.43
CA THR A 157 -17.01 -17.67 -0.40
C THR A 157 -16.71 -17.09 0.98
N SER A 158 -16.34 -15.81 1.06
CA SER A 158 -15.99 -15.13 2.30
C SER A 158 -16.75 -13.79 2.43
N ARG A 159 -17.07 -13.43 3.65
CA ARG A 159 -17.60 -12.10 4.01
C ARG A 159 -16.53 -11.17 4.53
N GLU A 160 -15.31 -11.67 4.73
CA GLU A 160 -14.19 -10.86 5.18
C GLU A 160 -13.96 -9.68 4.26
N ASP A 161 -13.57 -8.58 4.86
CA ASP A 161 -13.29 -7.35 4.15
C ASP A 161 -11.94 -7.43 3.41
N ILE A 162 -11.84 -6.72 2.29
CA ILE A 162 -10.61 -6.60 1.51
C ILE A 162 -10.15 -5.15 1.56
N LEU A 163 -8.87 -4.96 1.86
CA LEU A 163 -8.14 -3.72 1.73
C LEU A 163 -7.13 -3.85 0.58
N LEU A 164 -7.47 -3.29 -0.57
CA LEU A 164 -6.60 -3.26 -1.75
C LEU A 164 -5.79 -1.97 -1.77
N VAL A 165 -4.49 -2.07 -1.67
CA VAL A 165 -3.60 -0.92 -1.52
C VAL A 165 -2.31 -1.08 -2.32
N GLY A 166 -1.70 0.00 -2.73
CA GLY A 166 -0.41 -0.05 -3.40
C GLY A 166 -0.17 1.07 -4.39
N ASP A 167 0.84 0.85 -5.22
CA ASP A 167 1.10 1.64 -6.41
C ASP A 167 0.29 1.05 -7.58
N PHE A 168 -0.84 1.66 -7.85
CA PHE A 168 -1.72 1.24 -8.94
C PHE A 168 -1.15 1.60 -10.32
N ASN A 169 -0.23 2.57 -10.37
CA ASN A 169 0.25 3.14 -11.63
C ASN A 169 -0.89 3.61 -12.56
N MET A 170 -2.03 3.97 -11.96
CA MET A 170 -3.25 4.41 -12.62
C MET A 170 -3.60 5.84 -12.19
N ILE A 171 -4.10 6.64 -13.12
CA ILE A 171 -4.54 8.00 -12.84
C ILE A 171 -6.07 8.04 -12.88
N PRO A 172 -6.74 8.45 -11.78
CA PRO A 172 -8.19 8.60 -11.76
C PRO A 172 -8.69 9.48 -12.91
N GLY A 173 -9.74 9.03 -13.58
CA GLY A 173 -10.31 9.70 -14.74
C GLY A 173 -9.59 9.48 -16.08
N GLN A 174 -8.39 8.89 -16.07
CA GLN A 174 -7.64 8.54 -17.29
C GLN A 174 -7.60 7.04 -17.56
N ASP A 175 -7.35 6.24 -16.53
CA ASP A 175 -7.20 4.78 -16.61
C ASP A 175 -8.51 4.07 -16.22
N VAL A 176 -9.64 4.50 -16.76
CA VAL A 176 -11.00 4.05 -16.34
C VAL A 176 -11.18 2.55 -16.46
N SER A 177 -10.71 1.93 -17.56
CA SER A 177 -10.80 0.47 -17.74
C SER A 177 -10.02 -0.30 -16.68
N ASN A 178 -8.82 0.19 -16.32
CA ASN A 178 -8.01 -0.44 -15.28
C ASN A 178 -8.74 -0.43 -13.93
N PHE A 179 -9.32 0.69 -13.52
CA PHE A 179 -10.10 0.80 -12.29
C PHE A 179 -11.33 -0.11 -12.30
N HIS A 180 -12.04 -0.17 -13.44
CA HIS A 180 -13.20 -1.03 -13.60
C HIS A 180 -12.84 -2.51 -13.38
N TYR A 181 -11.81 -3.02 -14.08
CA TYR A 181 -11.39 -4.40 -13.91
C TYR A 181 -10.84 -4.70 -12.52
N LEU A 182 -10.07 -3.78 -11.93
CA LEU A 182 -9.51 -3.96 -10.59
C LEU A 182 -10.59 -3.98 -9.51
N GLY A 183 -11.72 -3.35 -9.77
CA GLY A 183 -12.87 -3.31 -8.86
C GLY A 183 -13.60 -4.64 -8.66
N GLY A 184 -13.31 -5.67 -9.48
CA GLY A 184 -13.89 -7.01 -9.30
C GLY A 184 -15.42 -7.00 -9.33
N ASP A 185 -16.03 -6.70 -10.48
CA ASP A 185 -17.49 -6.64 -10.65
C ASP A 185 -18.19 -5.73 -9.61
N ASP A 186 -17.61 -4.57 -9.37
CA ASP A 186 -18.12 -3.58 -8.41
C ASP A 186 -18.04 -3.98 -6.93
N GLU A 187 -17.25 -4.97 -6.56
CA GLU A 187 -17.01 -5.37 -5.17
C GLU A 187 -16.22 -4.33 -4.37
N MET A 188 -15.43 -3.48 -5.04
CA MET A 188 -14.52 -2.55 -4.40
C MET A 188 -14.93 -1.08 -4.63
N ASP A 189 -14.85 -0.29 -3.57
CA ASP A 189 -14.90 1.17 -3.63
C ASP A 189 -13.49 1.75 -3.56
N PHE A 190 -13.07 2.45 -4.62
CA PHE A 190 -11.81 3.19 -4.62
C PHE A 190 -11.97 4.46 -3.80
N LEU A 191 -11.18 4.57 -2.74
CA LEU A 191 -11.21 5.74 -1.89
C LEU A 191 -10.61 6.92 -2.64
N SER A 192 -11.43 7.91 -2.92
CA SER A 192 -11.00 9.21 -3.42
C SER A 192 -10.99 10.20 -2.27
N SER A 193 -9.91 10.92 -2.12
CA SER A 193 -9.86 12.03 -1.20
C SER A 193 -10.18 13.31 -1.97
N TRP A 194 -11.38 13.83 -1.78
CA TRP A 194 -11.74 15.18 -2.21
C TRP A 194 -10.92 16.24 -1.47
N ASP A 195 -10.38 15.85 -0.30
CA ASP A 195 -9.58 16.69 0.59
C ASP A 195 -8.07 16.66 0.27
N LEU A 196 -7.63 15.95 -0.78
CA LEU A 196 -6.25 16.02 -1.24
C LEU A 196 -6.01 17.38 -1.89
N GLN A 197 -5.55 18.33 -1.10
CA GLN A 197 -5.13 19.64 -1.61
C GLN A 197 -4.02 19.49 -2.66
N ASP A 198 -3.12 18.53 -2.46
CA ASP A 198 -2.11 18.12 -3.44
C ASP A 198 -2.47 16.74 -3.99
N ARG A 199 -3.10 16.71 -5.15
CA ARG A 199 -3.56 15.47 -5.83
C ARG A 199 -2.42 14.71 -6.51
N PHE A 200 -1.35 14.41 -5.78
CA PHE A 200 -0.24 13.65 -6.32
C PHE A 200 0.41 12.79 -5.25
N SER A 201 0.81 11.59 -5.62
CA SER A 201 1.64 10.73 -4.78
C SER A 201 3.05 10.54 -5.33
N HIS A 202 3.21 10.67 -6.64
CA HIS A 202 4.47 10.47 -7.35
C HIS A 202 5.08 11.80 -7.82
N ILE A 203 6.30 12.08 -7.37
CA ILE A 203 7.05 13.32 -7.65
C ILE A 203 7.98 13.10 -8.86
N LEU A 204 7.72 13.80 -9.95
CA LEU A 204 8.55 13.78 -11.16
C LEU A 204 9.72 14.77 -11.07
N PRO A 205 10.81 14.57 -11.85
CA PRO A 205 11.99 15.44 -11.83
C PRO A 205 11.69 16.92 -12.09
N ALA A 206 10.73 17.24 -12.94
CA ALA A 206 10.36 18.61 -13.32
C ALA A 206 9.28 19.23 -12.43
N GLY A 207 9.06 18.71 -11.21
CA GLY A 207 8.01 19.20 -10.30
C GLY A 207 6.58 18.84 -10.72
N ARG A 208 6.39 18.16 -11.87
CA ARG A 208 5.12 17.54 -12.23
C ARG A 208 4.86 16.35 -11.32
N ALA A 209 3.60 16.00 -11.17
CA ALA A 209 3.20 14.94 -10.26
C ALA A 209 1.99 14.19 -10.79
N ASN A 210 1.87 12.92 -10.41
CA ASN A 210 0.76 12.03 -10.72
C ASN A 210 0.22 11.41 -9.43
N LEU A 211 -1.09 11.16 -9.39
CA LEU A 211 -1.70 10.33 -8.36
C LEU A 211 -1.67 8.87 -8.83
N LEU A 212 -0.76 8.07 -8.30
CA LEU A 212 -0.53 6.69 -8.72
C LEU A 212 -0.84 5.66 -7.64
N ASP A 213 -0.66 6.05 -6.38
CA ASP A 213 -0.90 5.20 -5.22
C ASP A 213 -2.34 5.39 -4.71
N GLY A 214 -2.87 4.39 -4.01
CA GLY A 214 -4.22 4.51 -3.50
C GLY A 214 -4.68 3.36 -2.61
N PHE A 215 -5.94 3.48 -2.21
CA PHE A 215 -6.70 2.55 -1.40
C PHE A 215 -8.01 2.22 -2.09
N ALA A 216 -8.40 0.94 -2.05
CA ALA A 216 -9.76 0.50 -2.29
C ALA A 216 -10.20 -0.43 -1.17
N ILE A 217 -11.46 -0.37 -0.82
CA ILE A 217 -12.10 -1.18 0.22
C ILE A 217 -13.30 -1.91 -0.36
N THR A 218 -13.65 -3.07 0.17
CA THR A 218 -14.93 -3.71 -0.19
C THR A 218 -16.09 -2.75 0.13
N ARG A 219 -17.13 -2.74 -0.70
CA ARG A 219 -18.30 -1.88 -0.49
C ARG A 219 -18.99 -2.14 0.84
N THR A 220 -18.89 -3.37 1.34
CA THR A 220 -19.40 -3.76 2.66
C THR A 220 -18.56 -3.23 3.82
N PHE A 221 -17.37 -2.76 3.57
CA PHE A 221 -16.38 -2.24 4.54
C PHE A 221 -16.73 -0.85 5.13
N ALA A 222 -17.87 -0.34 4.78
CA ALA A 222 -18.25 1.03 5.11
C ALA A 222 -18.37 1.33 6.62
N THR A 223 -18.30 0.33 7.50
CA THR A 223 -18.44 0.51 8.95
C THR A 223 -17.10 0.67 9.66
N GLU A 224 -16.05 0.06 9.19
CA GLU A 224 -14.70 0.12 9.77
C GLU A 224 -13.90 1.31 9.25
N TYR A 225 -13.99 1.61 7.96
CA TYR A 225 -13.33 2.79 7.40
C TYR A 225 -13.90 4.08 8.00
N ILE A 226 -13.04 4.91 8.54
CA ILE A 226 -13.41 6.23 9.05
C ILE A 226 -13.39 7.21 7.88
N ARG A 227 -14.55 7.56 7.39
CA ARG A 227 -14.71 8.46 6.23
C ARG A 227 -13.97 9.77 6.43
N GLY A 228 -13.33 10.26 5.36
CA GLY A 228 -12.55 11.50 5.39
C GLY A 228 -11.15 11.36 5.99
N THR A 229 -10.73 10.17 6.41
CA THR A 229 -9.39 9.98 6.97
C THR A 229 -8.34 9.60 5.93
N LEU A 230 -8.73 9.21 4.71
CA LEU A 230 -7.77 9.01 3.64
C LEU A 230 -7.10 10.33 3.29
N ARG A 231 -5.80 10.35 3.38
CA ARG A 231 -5.01 11.53 3.01
C ARG A 231 -3.65 11.15 2.45
N LEU A 232 -3.16 11.97 1.55
CA LEU A 232 -1.75 12.02 1.21
C LEU A 232 -1.01 12.57 2.42
N PHE A 233 -0.02 11.83 2.92
CA PHE A 233 0.78 12.32 4.04
C PHE A 233 1.92 13.21 3.49
N PRO A 234 2.00 14.49 3.86
CA PRO A 234 2.96 15.44 3.30
C PRO A 234 4.36 15.21 3.89
N MET A 235 4.91 14.01 3.72
CA MET A 235 6.15 13.56 4.34
C MET A 235 7.32 14.50 4.06
N HIS A 236 7.40 15.04 2.84
CA HIS A 236 8.47 15.96 2.45
C HIS A 236 8.46 17.24 3.29
N TRP A 237 7.28 17.79 3.61
CA TRP A 237 7.17 18.96 4.49
C TRP A 237 7.46 18.59 5.93
N THR A 238 6.93 17.46 6.40
CA THR A 238 7.15 17.00 7.76
C THR A 238 8.63 16.74 8.06
N MET A 239 9.39 16.36 7.03
CA MET A 239 10.86 16.17 7.11
C MET A 239 11.66 17.41 6.75
N ASP A 240 11.01 18.58 6.60
CA ASP A 240 11.64 19.83 6.17
C ASP A 240 12.47 19.68 4.88
N MET A 241 11.88 19.04 3.90
CA MET A 241 12.51 18.77 2.60
C MET A 241 11.66 19.35 1.45
N GLY A 242 12.32 20.07 0.54
CA GLY A 242 11.72 20.37 -0.76
C GLY A 242 11.49 19.08 -1.58
N ARG A 243 10.50 19.08 -2.48
CA ARG A 243 10.12 17.91 -3.31
C ARG A 243 11.30 17.25 -4.00
N SER A 244 12.21 18.04 -4.61
CA SER A 244 13.38 17.52 -5.32
C SER A 244 14.33 16.77 -4.38
N LYS A 245 14.60 17.33 -3.20
CA LYS A 245 15.45 16.68 -2.19
C LYS A 245 14.81 15.43 -1.65
N PHE A 246 13.52 15.47 -1.34
CA PHE A 246 12.77 14.31 -0.87
C PHE A 246 12.82 13.16 -1.89
N ARG A 247 12.56 13.47 -3.16
CA ARG A 247 12.62 12.51 -4.26
C ARG A 247 13.96 11.77 -4.33
N THR A 248 15.07 12.47 -4.13
CA THR A 248 16.40 11.86 -4.23
C THR A 248 16.88 11.22 -2.93
N ALA A 249 16.55 11.80 -1.79
CA ALA A 249 17.07 11.39 -0.49
C ALA A 249 16.13 10.45 0.29
N VAL A 250 14.87 10.29 -0.13
CA VAL A 250 13.86 9.47 0.57
C VAL A 250 13.13 8.55 -0.40
N SER A 251 12.19 9.09 -1.16
CA SER A 251 11.38 8.39 -2.16
C SER A 251 10.80 9.40 -3.16
N ASP A 252 10.53 8.96 -4.38
CA ASP A 252 9.75 9.73 -5.33
C ASP A 252 8.23 9.57 -5.14
N HIS A 253 7.82 8.81 -4.15
CA HIS A 253 6.42 8.68 -3.73
C HIS A 253 6.21 9.21 -2.31
N LEU A 254 5.07 9.87 -2.10
CA LEU A 254 4.56 10.24 -0.80
C LEU A 254 3.62 9.14 -0.28
N PRO A 255 3.61 8.86 1.03
CA PRO A 255 2.71 7.85 1.57
C PRO A 255 1.27 8.32 1.63
N PHE A 256 0.33 7.38 1.47
CA PHE A 256 -1.08 7.53 1.82
C PHE A 256 -1.37 6.90 3.17
N VAL A 257 -2.32 7.47 3.90
CA VAL A 257 -2.81 6.93 5.16
C VAL A 257 -4.32 6.99 5.22
N ALA A 258 -4.91 5.98 5.85
CA ALA A 258 -6.34 5.92 6.18
C ALA A 258 -6.51 5.33 7.58
N SER A 259 -7.60 5.66 8.26
CA SER A 259 -7.89 5.16 9.60
C SER A 259 -9.13 4.26 9.59
N PHE A 260 -9.08 3.23 10.41
CA PHE A 260 -10.10 2.19 10.51
C PHE A 260 -10.51 1.97 11.98
N ARG A 261 -11.78 1.65 12.22
CA ARG A 261 -12.25 1.20 13.52
C ARG A 261 -11.87 -0.26 13.72
N ILE A 262 -11.40 -0.58 14.93
CA ILE A 262 -10.94 -1.94 15.29
C ILE A 262 -11.67 -2.49 16.52
N ASP A 263 -12.63 -1.77 17.03
CA ASP A 263 -13.46 -2.13 18.20
C ASP A 263 -14.72 -2.92 17.83
N ARG A 264 -14.96 -3.08 16.53
CA ARG A 264 -16.10 -3.80 15.98
C ARG A 264 -15.68 -4.68 14.81
N SER A 265 -16.44 -5.73 14.57
CA SER A 265 -16.47 -6.52 13.34
C SER A 265 -17.92 -6.62 12.89
N ARG A 266 -18.12 -6.86 11.62
CA ARG A 266 -19.44 -7.10 11.02
C ARG A 266 -19.92 -8.56 11.17
N ASP A 267 -19.06 -9.44 11.70
CA ASP A 267 -19.33 -10.87 11.86
C ASP A 267 -20.34 -11.16 12.99
#